data_800374d4aade7e2b0c68a33618815dc5
#
_entry.id   800374d4aade7e2b0c68a33618815dc5
#
_cell.length_a   1.000
_cell.length_b   1.000
_cell.length_c   1.000
_cell.angle_alpha   90.00
_cell.angle_beta   90.00
_cell.angle_gamma   90.00
#
_symmetry.space_group_name_H-M   'P 1'
#
loop_
_entity.id
_entity.type
_entity.pdbx_description
1 polymer ?
#
loop_
_entity_poly.entity_id
_entity_poly.type
_entity_poly.pdbx_seq_one_letter_code
_entity_poly.pdbx_strand_id
1 'polypeptide(L)'
;FARMNARIDPLWIEPLAEHLLKRSYSEPHWEKKQGAVMAFEQVSLYGLSVVTKRKINFNKIEPHTCRELFIREALVNGDCFINEKFLSQNQELVASIEALEQKARRKDFLIDEQQLVDFYAEKLPETVICQRSFLAWWKKSKQQNGKLLSFTKEFLLNESSNELSAKEYPDTWQQ
;
A
#
# COMPACT_ATOMS: atom_id res chain seq x y z
N PHE A 1 7.49 27.66 -44.30
CA PHE A 1 6.08 27.93 -43.97
C PHE A 1 5.24 26.77 -44.49
N ALA A 2 4.44 26.10 -43.62
CA ALA A 2 3.47 25.09 -44.03
C ALA A 2 2.26 25.78 -44.69
N ARG A 3 1.93 25.37 -45.92
CA ARG A 3 0.80 25.96 -46.69
C ARG A 3 -0.52 25.23 -46.46
N MET A 4 -0.50 23.99 -45.95
CA MET A 4 -1.69 23.22 -45.59
C MET A 4 -1.44 22.56 -44.21
N ASN A 5 -2.33 22.81 -43.27
CA ASN A 5 -2.34 22.22 -41.95
C ASN A 5 -3.64 21.45 -41.77
N ALA A 6 -3.56 20.23 -41.32
CA ALA A 6 -4.71 19.43 -40.87
C ALA A 6 -4.61 19.20 -39.35
N ARG A 7 -5.74 19.33 -38.69
CA ARG A 7 -5.82 18.94 -37.28
C ARG A 7 -5.88 17.40 -37.21
N ILE A 8 -4.92 16.79 -36.56
CA ILE A 8 -4.90 15.35 -36.29
C ILE A 8 -5.15 15.11 -34.80
N ASP A 9 -5.73 13.95 -34.47
CA ASP A 9 -5.82 13.51 -33.09
C ASP A 9 -4.42 13.04 -32.61
N PRO A 10 -3.87 13.63 -31.56
CA PRO A 10 -2.57 13.20 -30.98
C PRO A 10 -2.49 11.71 -30.70
N LEU A 11 -3.61 11.05 -30.36
CA LEU A 11 -3.67 9.62 -30.09
C LEU A 11 -3.32 8.75 -31.31
N TRP A 12 -3.48 9.27 -32.55
CA TRP A 12 -3.05 8.54 -33.75
C TRP A 12 -1.53 8.41 -33.87
N ILE A 13 -0.81 9.30 -33.23
CA ILE A 13 0.65 9.29 -33.24
C ILE A 13 1.20 8.08 -32.48
N GLU A 14 0.55 7.65 -31.41
CA GLU A 14 1.04 6.57 -30.55
C GLU A 14 1.31 5.27 -31.33
N PRO A 15 0.38 4.69 -32.11
CA PRO A 15 0.64 3.47 -32.86
C PRO A 15 1.58 3.65 -34.05
N LEU A 16 1.69 4.86 -34.59
CA LEU A 16 2.51 5.12 -35.78
C LEU A 16 3.96 5.43 -35.46
N ALA A 17 4.21 6.04 -34.32
CA ALA A 17 5.53 6.54 -33.94
C ALA A 17 5.99 6.00 -32.57
N GLU A 18 5.55 4.82 -32.17
CA GLU A 18 5.83 4.25 -30.83
C GLU A 18 7.32 4.26 -30.47
N HIS A 19 8.19 3.94 -31.43
CA HIS A 19 9.64 3.93 -31.27
C HIS A 19 10.30 5.31 -31.08
N LEU A 20 9.56 6.39 -31.34
CA LEU A 20 10.02 7.78 -31.18
C LEU A 20 9.40 8.44 -29.94
N LEU A 21 8.44 7.79 -29.30
CA LEU A 21 7.76 8.33 -28.14
C LEU A 21 8.57 8.18 -26.88
N LYS A 22 8.63 9.25 -26.09
CA LYS A 22 9.14 9.22 -24.74
C LYS A 22 7.97 9.19 -23.76
N ARG A 23 7.93 8.13 -22.93
CA ARG A 23 6.94 7.99 -21.87
C ARG A 23 7.56 8.34 -20.54
N SER A 24 6.87 9.08 -19.71
CA SER A 24 7.22 9.36 -18.34
C SER A 24 6.01 9.15 -17.43
N TYR A 25 6.29 8.78 -16.19
CA TYR A 25 5.26 8.44 -15.21
C TYR A 25 5.46 9.29 -13.98
N SER A 26 4.37 9.74 -13.38
CA SER A 26 4.39 10.59 -12.21
C SER A 26 3.28 10.23 -11.23
N GLU A 27 3.47 10.61 -9.98
CA GLU A 27 2.47 10.50 -8.92
C GLU A 27 1.90 9.08 -8.73
N PRO A 28 2.73 8.02 -8.57
CA PRO A 28 2.21 6.71 -8.25
C PRO A 28 1.47 6.76 -6.89
N HIS A 29 0.21 6.31 -6.89
CA HIS A 29 -0.64 6.35 -5.70
C HIS A 29 -1.56 5.14 -5.66
N TRP A 30 -1.89 4.70 -4.44
CA TRP A 30 -2.88 3.66 -4.23
C TRP A 30 -4.29 4.17 -4.58
N GLU A 31 -5.05 3.37 -5.27
CA GLU A 31 -6.46 3.65 -5.53
C GLU A 31 -7.35 2.50 -5.05
N LYS A 32 -8.04 2.72 -3.95
CA LYS A 32 -8.94 1.75 -3.31
C LYS A 32 -9.96 1.15 -4.28
N LYS A 33 -10.60 1.98 -5.12
CA LYS A 33 -11.63 1.53 -6.08
C LYS A 33 -11.09 0.57 -7.13
N GLN A 34 -9.85 0.77 -7.56
CA GLN A 34 -9.17 -0.10 -8.51
C GLN A 34 -8.48 -1.29 -7.82
N GLY A 35 -8.24 -1.19 -6.52
CA GLY A 35 -7.46 -2.15 -5.76
C GLY A 35 -6.04 -2.32 -6.29
N ALA A 36 -5.47 -1.26 -6.83
CA ALA A 36 -4.18 -1.23 -7.51
C ALA A 36 -3.54 0.15 -7.43
N VAL A 37 -2.23 0.19 -7.67
CA VAL A 37 -1.51 1.46 -7.81
C VAL A 37 -1.73 2.03 -9.20
N MET A 38 -2.14 3.29 -9.23
CA MET A 38 -2.33 4.08 -10.45
C MET A 38 -1.24 5.14 -10.52
N ALA A 39 -0.91 5.55 -11.73
CA ALA A 39 0.01 6.67 -11.98
C ALA A 39 -0.47 7.49 -13.18
N PHE A 40 0.11 8.66 -13.37
CA PHE A 40 -0.15 9.47 -14.53
C PHE A 40 0.97 9.33 -15.56
N GLU A 41 0.58 8.93 -16.76
CA GLU A 41 1.48 8.82 -17.91
C GLU A 41 1.45 10.12 -18.71
N GLN A 42 2.62 10.58 -19.09
CA GLN A 42 2.85 11.63 -20.06
C GLN A 42 3.60 11.06 -21.26
N VAL A 43 3.13 11.34 -22.45
CA VAL A 43 3.75 10.89 -23.71
C VAL A 43 4.18 12.11 -24.50
N SER A 44 5.42 12.12 -24.98
CA SER A 44 5.98 13.18 -25.80
C SER A 44 6.68 12.64 -27.04
N LEU A 45 6.60 13.41 -28.14
CA LEU A 45 7.29 13.18 -29.40
C LEU A 45 8.22 14.37 -29.66
N TYR A 46 9.52 14.16 -29.66
CA TYR A 46 10.53 15.24 -29.86
C TYR A 46 10.28 16.47 -28.95
N GLY A 47 9.86 16.24 -27.71
CA GLY A 47 9.56 17.32 -26.76
C GLY A 47 8.16 17.93 -26.87
N LEU A 48 7.40 17.57 -27.90
CA LEU A 48 5.98 17.97 -28.01
C LEU A 48 5.10 17.01 -27.22
N SER A 49 4.22 17.54 -26.37
CA SER A 49 3.29 16.72 -25.59
C SER A 49 2.21 16.13 -26.50
N VAL A 50 2.16 14.79 -26.58
CA VAL A 50 1.11 14.02 -27.27
C VAL A 50 -0.01 13.69 -26.30
N VAL A 51 0.36 13.24 -25.08
CA VAL A 51 -0.55 13.00 -23.97
C VAL A 51 0.01 13.73 -22.75
N THR A 52 -0.76 14.62 -22.17
CA THR A 52 -0.33 15.46 -21.04
C THR A 52 -0.48 14.75 -19.70
N LYS A 53 -1.60 14.04 -19.49
CA LYS A 53 -1.89 13.34 -18.24
C LYS A 53 -2.92 12.25 -18.50
N ARG A 54 -2.50 11.00 -18.53
CA ARG A 54 -3.37 9.84 -18.68
C ARG A 54 -3.21 8.93 -17.48
N LYS A 55 -4.30 8.62 -16.79
CA LYS A 55 -4.28 7.70 -15.68
C LYS A 55 -4.13 6.27 -16.17
N ILE A 56 -3.15 5.56 -15.63
CA ILE A 56 -2.82 4.19 -16.02
C ILE A 56 -2.61 3.31 -14.80
N ASN A 57 -2.74 1.99 -15.00
CA ASN A 57 -2.36 1.01 -13.99
C ASN A 57 -0.83 0.83 -14.00
N PHE A 58 -0.20 1.06 -12.83
CA PHE A 58 1.25 1.11 -12.70
C PHE A 58 1.90 -0.25 -12.45
N ASN A 59 1.12 -1.30 -12.19
CA ASN A 59 1.59 -2.62 -11.77
C ASN A 59 2.61 -3.27 -12.72
N LYS A 60 2.53 -2.98 -14.03
CA LYS A 60 3.45 -3.55 -15.03
C LYS A 60 4.73 -2.74 -15.22
N ILE A 61 4.71 -1.48 -14.77
CA ILE A 61 5.81 -0.54 -15.00
C ILE A 61 6.82 -0.65 -13.89
N GLU A 62 6.35 -0.59 -12.65
CA GLU A 62 7.22 -0.65 -11.48
C GLU A 62 6.56 -1.51 -10.37
N PRO A 63 6.68 -2.84 -10.46
CA PRO A 63 6.05 -3.75 -9.51
C PRO A 63 6.50 -3.56 -8.06
N HIS A 64 7.76 -3.17 -7.85
CA HIS A 64 8.32 -2.97 -6.51
C HIS A 64 7.60 -1.84 -5.77
N THR A 65 7.53 -0.67 -6.38
CA THR A 65 6.79 0.49 -5.83
C THR A 65 5.31 0.17 -5.62
N CYS A 66 4.71 -0.60 -6.55
CA CYS A 66 3.32 -1.02 -6.40
C CYS A 66 3.12 -1.94 -5.20
N ARG A 67 4.05 -2.86 -4.95
CA ARG A 67 4.02 -3.74 -3.78
C ARG A 67 4.11 -2.95 -2.48
N GLU A 68 5.05 -2.03 -2.39
CA GLU A 68 5.24 -1.20 -1.20
C GLU A 68 4.00 -0.37 -0.88
N LEU A 69 3.46 0.35 -1.88
CA LEU A 69 2.24 1.13 -1.73
C LEU A 69 1.02 0.27 -1.41
N PHE A 70 0.89 -0.92 -2.00
CA PHE A 70 -0.17 -1.85 -1.67
C PHE A 70 -0.10 -2.30 -0.20
N ILE A 71 1.08 -2.68 0.28
CA ILE A 71 1.24 -3.12 1.67
C ILE A 71 0.92 -1.98 2.62
N ARG A 72 1.51 -0.80 2.41
CA ARG A 72 1.33 0.36 3.28
C ARG A 72 -0.13 0.83 3.30
N GLU A 73 -0.70 1.13 2.14
CA GLU A 73 -2.01 1.75 2.07
C GLU A 73 -3.16 0.75 2.28
N ALA A 74 -3.08 -0.43 1.64
CA ALA A 74 -4.17 -1.39 1.70
C ALA A 74 -4.16 -2.27 2.96
N LEU A 75 -2.99 -2.78 3.37
CA LEU A 75 -2.91 -3.74 4.48
C LEU A 75 -2.62 -3.08 5.82
N VAL A 76 -1.73 -2.11 5.88
CA VAL A 76 -1.40 -1.40 7.14
C VAL A 76 -2.46 -0.34 7.42
N ASN A 77 -2.71 0.60 6.51
CA ASN A 77 -3.69 1.67 6.68
C ASN A 77 -5.14 1.21 6.48
N GLY A 78 -5.36 -0.01 5.92
CA GLY A 78 -6.69 -0.58 5.72
C GLY A 78 -7.53 0.09 4.64
N ASP A 79 -6.91 0.88 3.75
CA ASP A 79 -7.61 1.54 2.65
C ASP A 79 -7.87 0.57 1.49
N CYS A 80 -8.68 -0.46 1.73
CA CYS A 80 -9.02 -1.49 0.75
C CYS A 80 -10.44 -2.02 0.93
N PHE A 81 -10.88 -2.84 -0.03
CA PHE A 81 -12.14 -3.60 0.04
C PHE A 81 -11.88 -5.09 0.33
N ILE A 82 -10.85 -5.39 1.12
CA ILE A 82 -10.54 -6.76 1.55
C ILE A 82 -11.34 -7.06 2.81
N ASN A 83 -12.33 -7.95 2.71
CA ASN A 83 -13.14 -8.36 3.85
C ASN A 83 -12.60 -9.69 4.42
N GLU A 84 -11.46 -9.64 5.08
CA GLU A 84 -10.83 -10.78 5.76
C GLU A 84 -10.67 -10.51 7.26
N LYS A 85 -10.98 -11.51 8.09
CA LYS A 85 -11.01 -11.36 9.55
C LYS A 85 -9.70 -10.89 10.15
N PHE A 86 -8.56 -11.35 9.61
CA PHE A 86 -7.25 -10.93 10.14
C PHE A 86 -7.04 -9.43 10.03
N LEU A 87 -7.55 -8.81 8.93
CA LEU A 87 -7.34 -7.38 8.70
C LEU A 87 -8.11 -6.52 9.70
N SER A 88 -9.40 -6.81 9.94
CA SER A 88 -10.17 -6.13 10.97
C SER A 88 -9.61 -6.34 12.37
N GLN A 89 -9.19 -7.57 12.70
CA GLN A 89 -8.56 -7.88 13.98
C GLN A 89 -7.24 -7.12 14.18
N ASN A 90 -6.41 -7.03 13.15
CA ASN A 90 -5.16 -6.28 13.21
C ASN A 90 -5.42 -4.78 13.42
N GLN A 91 -6.39 -4.21 12.70
CA GLN A 91 -6.78 -2.80 12.86
C GLN A 91 -7.34 -2.50 14.26
N GLU A 92 -8.22 -3.37 14.77
CA GLU A 92 -8.75 -3.25 16.13
C GLU A 92 -7.63 -3.32 17.19
N LEU A 93 -6.65 -4.20 16.97
CA LEU A 93 -5.53 -4.36 17.89
C LEU A 93 -4.62 -3.11 17.88
N VAL A 94 -4.28 -2.59 16.71
CA VAL A 94 -3.51 -1.34 16.56
C VAL A 94 -4.26 -0.19 17.22
N ALA A 95 -5.55 0.00 16.91
CA ALA A 95 -6.38 1.06 17.48
C ALA A 95 -6.47 0.97 19.02
N SER A 96 -6.48 -0.26 19.58
CA SER A 96 -6.50 -0.47 21.04
C SER A 96 -5.21 0.02 21.71
N ILE A 97 -4.06 -0.19 21.05
CA ILE A 97 -2.75 0.26 21.56
C ILE A 97 -2.62 1.78 21.44
N GLU A 98 -3.03 2.36 20.29
CA GLU A 98 -3.08 3.81 20.10
C GLU A 98 -3.96 4.50 21.16
N ALA A 99 -5.10 3.91 21.52
CA ALA A 99 -5.96 4.43 22.57
C ALA A 99 -5.29 4.37 23.94
N LEU A 100 -4.46 3.35 24.21
CA LEU A 100 -3.66 3.27 25.43
C LEU A 100 -2.56 4.34 25.46
N GLU A 101 -1.85 4.56 24.34
CA GLU A 101 -0.86 5.65 24.21
C GLU A 101 -1.46 7.01 24.50
N GLN A 102 -2.64 7.31 23.94
CA GLN A 102 -3.35 8.57 24.19
C GLN A 102 -3.69 8.73 25.67
N LYS A 103 -4.18 7.68 26.36
CA LYS A 103 -4.49 7.70 27.78
C LYS A 103 -3.25 7.89 28.65
N ALA A 104 -2.16 7.21 28.30
CA ALA A 104 -0.90 7.29 29.02
C ALA A 104 -0.11 8.58 28.72
N ARG A 105 -0.54 9.39 27.74
CA ARG A 105 0.18 10.54 27.20
C ARG A 105 1.62 10.22 26.76
N ARG A 106 1.84 8.99 26.30
CA ARG A 106 3.11 8.48 25.77
C ARG A 106 2.87 7.96 24.37
N LYS A 107 3.88 8.07 23.48
CA LYS A 107 3.82 7.63 22.08
C LYS A 107 4.80 6.49 21.75
N ASP A 108 5.26 5.77 22.75
CA ASP A 108 6.37 4.82 22.61
C ASP A 108 5.95 3.34 22.69
N PHE A 109 4.64 3.05 22.74
CA PHE A 109 4.16 1.67 22.91
C PHE A 109 4.02 0.92 21.59
N LEU A 110 3.51 1.61 20.55
CA LEU A 110 3.31 1.00 19.24
C LEU A 110 4.62 0.99 18.45
N ILE A 111 4.87 -0.11 17.75
CA ILE A 111 5.95 -0.20 16.79
C ILE A 111 5.72 0.78 15.62
N ASP A 112 6.80 1.17 14.94
CA ASP A 112 6.74 2.08 13.80
C ASP A 112 5.95 1.46 12.61
N GLU A 113 5.30 2.32 11.82
CA GLU A 113 4.57 1.93 10.61
C GLU A 113 5.45 1.09 9.67
N GLN A 114 6.74 1.41 9.57
CA GLN A 114 7.67 0.66 8.73
C GLN A 114 7.82 -0.81 9.19
N GLN A 115 7.81 -1.07 10.49
CA GLN A 115 7.85 -2.44 11.03
C GLN A 115 6.57 -3.23 10.70
N LEU A 116 5.41 -2.56 10.62
CA LEU A 116 4.17 -3.19 10.13
C LEU A 116 4.25 -3.53 8.64
N VAL A 117 4.85 -2.64 7.84
CA VAL A 117 5.10 -2.88 6.42
C VAL A 117 6.05 -4.07 6.24
N ASP A 118 7.14 -4.12 6.99
CA ASP A 118 8.16 -5.18 6.93
C ASP A 118 7.56 -6.54 7.31
N PHE A 119 6.71 -6.60 8.32
CA PHE A 119 5.98 -7.82 8.71
C PHE A 119 5.17 -8.41 7.55
N TYR A 120 4.45 -7.57 6.80
CA TYR A 120 3.72 -8.04 5.63
C TYR A 120 4.66 -8.37 4.48
N ALA A 121 5.71 -7.57 4.28
CA ALA A 121 6.67 -7.77 3.19
C ALA A 121 7.42 -9.10 3.30
N GLU A 122 7.75 -9.55 4.50
CA GLU A 122 8.38 -10.85 4.75
C GLU A 122 7.46 -12.05 4.45
N LYS A 123 6.15 -11.90 4.72
CA LYS A 123 5.19 -13.00 4.60
C LYS A 123 4.53 -13.09 3.23
N LEU A 124 4.49 -12.00 2.50
CA LEU A 124 3.86 -11.95 1.18
C LEU A 124 4.89 -12.25 0.08
N PRO A 125 4.57 -13.10 -0.91
CA PRO A 125 5.43 -13.28 -2.06
C PRO A 125 5.54 -12.00 -2.89
N GLU A 126 6.64 -11.84 -3.63
CA GLU A 126 6.90 -10.66 -4.47
C GLU A 126 5.84 -10.44 -5.57
N THR A 127 5.15 -11.51 -5.95
CA THR A 127 4.06 -11.46 -6.95
C THR A 127 2.80 -10.75 -6.46
N VAL A 128 2.70 -10.49 -5.15
CA VAL A 128 1.56 -9.79 -4.55
C VAL A 128 1.82 -8.27 -4.57
N ILE A 129 1.26 -7.61 -5.58
CA ILE A 129 1.46 -6.18 -5.86
C ILE A 129 0.15 -5.37 -5.91
N CYS A 130 -1.00 -6.02 -5.74
CA CYS A 130 -2.32 -5.39 -5.77
C CYS A 130 -3.35 -6.28 -5.06
N GLN A 131 -4.55 -5.75 -4.82
CA GLN A 131 -5.63 -6.47 -4.15
C GLN A 131 -6.00 -7.79 -4.86
N ARG A 132 -6.03 -7.80 -6.19
CA ARG A 132 -6.38 -9.00 -6.97
C ARG A 132 -5.36 -10.12 -6.78
N SER A 133 -4.05 -9.81 -6.87
CA SER A 133 -2.99 -10.79 -6.66
C SER A 133 -2.96 -11.28 -5.21
N PHE A 134 -3.21 -10.39 -4.26
CA PHE A 134 -3.34 -10.73 -2.84
C PHE A 134 -4.48 -11.72 -2.58
N LEU A 135 -5.69 -11.45 -3.06
CA LEU A 135 -6.84 -12.32 -2.84
C LEU A 135 -6.65 -13.71 -3.47
N ALA A 136 -6.04 -13.77 -4.66
CA ALA A 136 -5.71 -15.04 -5.34
C ALA A 136 -4.70 -15.88 -4.53
N TRP A 137 -3.67 -15.25 -3.98
CA TRP A 137 -2.68 -15.88 -3.12
C TRP A 137 -3.28 -16.26 -1.75
N TRP A 138 -4.00 -15.34 -1.11
CA TRP A 138 -4.56 -15.54 0.22
C TRP A 138 -5.55 -16.70 0.28
N LYS A 139 -6.36 -16.87 -0.74
CA LYS A 139 -7.29 -18.01 -0.86
C LYS A 139 -6.61 -19.36 -0.67
N LYS A 140 -5.36 -19.50 -1.13
CA LYS A 140 -4.55 -20.71 -0.98
C LYS A 140 -3.85 -20.77 0.38
N SER A 141 -3.22 -19.68 0.78
CA SER A 141 -2.42 -19.61 2.01
C SER A 141 -3.27 -19.71 3.28
N LYS A 142 -4.46 -19.16 3.29
CA LYS A 142 -5.41 -19.22 4.40
C LYS A 142 -5.83 -20.64 4.77
N GLN A 143 -5.86 -21.56 3.79
CA GLN A 143 -6.16 -22.98 4.06
C GLN A 143 -5.04 -23.68 4.83
N GLN A 144 -3.80 -23.25 4.66
CA GLN A 144 -2.62 -23.80 5.35
C GLN A 144 -2.40 -23.14 6.71
N ASN A 145 -2.49 -21.82 6.76
CA ASN A 145 -2.31 -21.03 7.98
C ASN A 145 -3.16 -19.75 7.96
N GLY A 146 -4.35 -19.82 8.52
CA GLY A 146 -5.28 -18.68 8.58
C GLY A 146 -4.81 -17.53 9.49
N LYS A 147 -3.80 -17.76 10.33
CA LYS A 147 -3.23 -16.74 11.25
C LYS A 147 -1.91 -16.15 10.73
N LEU A 148 -1.47 -16.50 9.52
CA LEU A 148 -0.19 -16.08 8.96
C LEU A 148 0.02 -14.56 8.98
N LEU A 149 -1.04 -13.79 8.73
CA LEU A 149 -1.01 -12.33 8.64
C LEU A 149 -1.62 -11.64 9.87
N SER A 150 -1.89 -12.37 10.95
CA SER A 150 -2.43 -11.80 12.19
C SER A 150 -1.31 -11.24 13.04
N PHE A 151 -1.50 -10.03 13.58
CA PHE A 151 -0.60 -9.46 14.57
C PHE A 151 -0.79 -10.12 15.94
N THR A 152 0.27 -10.16 16.72
CA THR A 152 0.22 -10.48 18.15
C THR A 152 0.47 -9.20 18.96
N LYS A 153 0.01 -9.18 20.21
CA LYS A 153 0.26 -8.02 21.09
C LYS A 153 1.76 -7.81 21.33
N GLU A 154 2.49 -8.90 21.50
CA GLU A 154 3.94 -8.89 21.72
C GLU A 154 4.69 -8.27 20.53
N PHE A 155 4.21 -8.55 19.31
CA PHE A 155 4.79 -7.95 18.09
C PHE A 155 4.54 -6.45 18.01
N LEU A 156 3.35 -5.99 18.40
CA LEU A 156 2.96 -4.57 18.28
C LEU A 156 3.54 -3.68 19.38
N LEU A 157 3.97 -4.27 20.51
CA LEU A 157 4.55 -3.52 21.61
C LEU A 157 6.06 -3.40 21.43
N ASN A 158 6.57 -2.19 21.50
CA ASN A 158 8.02 -1.94 21.50
C ASN A 158 8.67 -2.61 22.71
N GLU A 159 9.89 -3.12 22.57
CA GLU A 159 10.62 -3.79 23.66
C GLU A 159 10.74 -2.90 24.91
N SER A 160 10.84 -1.59 24.73
CA SER A 160 10.84 -0.60 25.82
C SER A 160 9.55 -0.54 26.64
N SER A 161 8.42 -1.00 26.09
CA SER A 161 7.12 -0.99 26.77
C SER A 161 6.85 -2.24 27.59
N ASN A 162 7.54 -3.35 27.30
CA ASN A 162 7.41 -4.60 28.06
C ASN A 162 7.91 -4.48 29.52
N GLU A 163 8.88 -3.60 29.79
CA GLU A 163 9.40 -3.40 31.16
C GLU A 163 8.49 -2.54 32.06
N LEU A 164 7.62 -1.74 31.46
CA LEU A 164 6.78 -0.78 32.19
C LEU A 164 5.37 -1.30 32.49
N SER A 165 4.83 -2.18 31.66
CA SER A 165 3.48 -2.74 31.81
C SER A 165 3.29 -3.55 33.09
N ALA A 166 4.36 -4.19 33.61
CA ALA A 166 4.29 -5.00 34.82
C ALA A 166 4.45 -4.18 36.11
N LYS A 167 5.01 -2.97 36.05
CA LYS A 167 5.31 -2.14 37.22
C LYS A 167 4.33 -1.01 37.51
N GLU A 168 3.62 -0.51 36.51
CA GLU A 168 2.78 0.70 36.67
C GLU A 168 1.28 0.43 36.82
N TYR A 169 0.79 -0.80 36.62
CA TYR A 169 -0.61 -1.16 36.88
C TYR A 169 -0.70 -2.47 37.68
N PRO A 170 -0.59 -2.40 39.00
CA PRO A 170 -0.98 -3.56 39.84
C PRO A 170 -2.49 -3.76 39.71
N ASP A 171 -2.92 -5.00 39.47
CA ASP A 171 -4.33 -5.41 39.27
C ASP A 171 -5.20 -5.27 40.55
N THR A 172 -4.69 -4.71 41.61
CA THR A 172 -5.45 -4.52 42.86
C THR A 172 -5.20 -3.19 43.53
N TRP A 173 -6.20 -2.34 43.52
CA TRP A 173 -6.35 -1.28 44.49
C TRP A 173 -6.83 -1.95 45.79
N GLN A 174 -5.93 -2.16 46.76
CA GLN A 174 -6.33 -2.43 48.11
C GLN A 174 -6.81 -1.12 48.74
N GLN A 175 -8.08 -1.10 49.16
CA GLN A 175 -8.66 -0.08 50.05
C GLN A 175 -8.02 -0.18 51.44
#